data_3c03f59a4080fd72e0ea34eed1e3a86e
#
_entry.id   3c03f59a4080fd72e0ea34eed1e3a86e
#
_cell.length_a   1.000
_cell.length_b   1.000
_cell.length_c   1.000
_cell.angle_alpha   90.00
_cell.angle_beta   90.00
_cell.angle_gamma   90.00
#
_symmetry.space_group_name_H-M   'P 1'
#
loop_
_entity.id
_entity.type
_entity.pdbx_description
1 polymer ?
#
loop_
_entity_poly.entity_id
_entity_poly.type
_entity_poly.pdbx_seq_one_letter_code
_entity_poly.pdbx_strand_id
1 'polypeptide(L)'
;PQPRFAVEVLLDKFAEDLGLDPAELRLRHLVPDNSLTVNHLTVTTNGLGECLRKVTEASEFKIRRIESNSGKGFGLGCGSYLSGAGLPIYWNKMPHSGVQIKIDRGGGVTVFCGSTDIGQG
;
A
#
# COMPACT_ATOMS: atom_id res chain seq x y z
N PRO A 1 7.50 -7.98 -4.21
CA PRO A 1 7.78 -8.02 -2.74
C PRO A 1 9.26 -7.78 -2.38
N GLN A 2 10.22 -8.45 -3.04
CA GLN A 2 11.64 -8.38 -2.71
C GLN A 2 12.24 -6.96 -2.73
N PRO A 3 12.02 -6.13 -3.77
CA PRO A 3 12.50 -4.75 -3.76
C PRO A 3 11.90 -3.93 -2.62
N ARG A 4 10.62 -4.19 -2.29
CA ARG A 4 9.96 -3.48 -1.19
C ARG A 4 10.59 -3.79 0.15
N PHE A 5 10.92 -5.06 0.41
CA PHE A 5 11.62 -5.46 1.62
C PHE A 5 12.95 -4.69 1.77
N ALA A 6 13.75 -4.64 0.70
CA ALA A 6 15.03 -3.92 0.74
C ALA A 6 14.85 -2.42 1.05
N VAL A 7 13.86 -1.78 0.44
CA VAL A 7 13.54 -0.37 0.71
C VAL A 7 13.09 -0.15 2.15
N GLU A 8 12.23 -1.01 2.69
CA GLU A 8 11.74 -0.86 4.06
C GLU A 8 12.87 -1.04 5.09
N VAL A 9 13.77 -2.01 4.87
CA VAL A 9 14.97 -2.19 5.73
C VAL A 9 15.89 -0.97 5.64
N LEU A 10 16.06 -0.39 4.45
CA LEU A 10 16.88 0.80 4.26
C LEU A 10 16.27 2.02 4.96
N LEU A 11 14.94 2.18 4.90
CA LEU A 11 14.25 3.26 5.61
C LEU A 11 14.41 3.15 7.13
N ASP A 12 14.39 1.94 7.69
CA ASP A 12 14.64 1.74 9.11
C ASP A 12 16.07 2.13 9.49
N LYS A 13 17.06 1.78 8.66
CA LYS A 13 18.46 2.20 8.85
C LYS A 13 18.62 3.71 8.75
N PHE A 14 18.00 4.36 7.78
CA PHE A 14 18.01 5.81 7.68
C PHE A 14 17.40 6.49 8.92
N ALA A 15 16.30 5.95 9.43
CA ALA A 15 15.70 6.47 10.65
C ALA A 15 16.68 6.38 11.83
N GLU A 16 17.36 5.24 11.98
CA GLU A 16 18.36 5.01 12.99
C GLU A 16 19.53 5.99 12.88
N ASP A 17 20.12 6.13 11.70
CA ASP A 17 21.24 7.05 11.42
C ASP A 17 20.87 8.52 11.68
N LEU A 18 19.62 8.88 11.48
CA LEU A 18 19.09 10.24 11.74
C LEU A 18 18.60 10.45 13.18
N GLY A 19 18.62 9.42 14.01
CA GLY A 19 18.05 9.46 15.36
C GLY A 19 16.55 9.66 15.40
N LEU A 20 15.84 9.23 14.34
CA LEU A 20 14.39 9.33 14.22
C LEU A 20 13.70 7.99 14.50
N ASP A 21 12.45 8.07 14.93
CA ASP A 21 11.57 6.91 14.96
C ASP A 21 11.21 6.48 13.52
N PRO A 22 11.31 5.19 13.16
CA PRO A 22 10.98 4.71 11.82
C PRO A 22 9.56 4.99 11.35
N ALA A 23 8.59 5.00 12.29
CA ALA A 23 7.22 5.37 11.96
C ALA A 23 7.11 6.87 11.68
N GLU A 24 7.79 7.68 12.48
CA GLU A 24 7.82 9.14 12.29
C GLU A 24 8.46 9.52 10.96
N LEU A 25 9.57 8.88 10.58
CA LEU A 25 10.20 9.08 9.27
C LEU A 25 9.20 8.84 8.14
N ARG A 26 8.47 7.73 8.19
CA ARG A 26 7.46 7.40 7.17
C ARG A 26 6.27 8.36 7.17
N LEU A 27 5.79 8.74 8.34
CA LEU A 27 4.67 9.70 8.47
C LEU A 27 5.00 11.09 7.90
N ARG A 28 6.25 11.53 8.01
CA ARG A 28 6.71 12.81 7.44
C ARG A 28 6.77 12.81 5.90
N HIS A 29 6.90 11.63 5.30
CA HIS A 29 7.13 11.48 3.85
C HIS A 29 6.02 10.71 3.14
N LEU A 30 4.80 10.77 3.67
CA LEU A 30 3.64 10.19 3.01
C LEU A 30 3.30 10.95 1.73
N VAL A 31 2.89 10.20 0.72
CA VAL A 31 2.33 10.80 -0.51
C VAL A 31 1.00 11.47 -0.14
N PRO A 32 0.81 12.75 -0.43
CA PRO A 32 -0.42 13.46 -0.10
C PRO A 32 -1.62 12.95 -0.90
N ASP A 33 -2.81 13.11 -0.34
CA ASP A 33 -4.05 12.94 -1.09
C ASP A 33 -4.13 13.95 -2.25
N ASN A 34 -4.83 13.56 -3.30
CA ASN A 34 -5.03 14.38 -4.51
C ASN A 34 -3.72 14.85 -5.16
N SER A 35 -2.72 13.97 -5.20
CA SER A 35 -1.40 14.24 -5.76
C SER A 35 -1.06 13.30 -6.92
N LEU A 36 0.05 13.58 -7.57
CA LEU A 36 0.65 12.71 -8.58
C LEU A 36 1.95 12.10 -8.04
N THR A 37 2.13 10.82 -8.32
CA THR A 37 3.43 10.15 -8.09
C THR A 37 4.45 10.58 -9.15
N VAL A 38 5.72 10.26 -8.93
CA VAL A 38 6.81 10.56 -9.88
C VAL A 38 6.62 9.90 -11.25
N ASN A 39 5.85 8.83 -11.32
CA ASN A 39 5.48 8.14 -12.55
C ASN A 39 4.06 8.50 -13.03
N HIS A 40 3.56 9.66 -12.61
CA HIS A 40 2.31 10.27 -13.06
C HIS A 40 1.03 9.46 -12.72
N LEU A 41 1.04 8.68 -11.66
CA LEU A 41 -0.16 8.03 -11.17
C LEU A 41 -0.91 8.98 -10.21
N THR A 42 -2.21 9.07 -10.36
CA THR A 42 -3.06 9.88 -9.49
C THR A 42 -3.32 9.16 -8.18
N VAL A 43 -2.97 9.80 -7.06
CA VAL A 43 -3.32 9.36 -5.72
C VAL A 43 -4.52 10.16 -5.25
N THR A 44 -5.68 9.54 -5.16
CA THR A 44 -6.90 10.21 -4.69
C THR A 44 -6.96 10.25 -3.17
N THR A 45 -6.65 9.14 -2.53
CA THR A 45 -6.63 9.00 -1.07
C THR A 45 -5.46 8.12 -0.65
N ASN A 46 -4.94 8.36 0.55
CA ASN A 46 -3.84 7.57 1.10
C ASN A 46 -4.08 7.27 2.59
N GLY A 47 -4.57 6.07 2.90
CA GLY A 47 -4.83 5.60 4.26
C GLY A 47 -3.59 5.10 5.02
N LEU A 48 -2.40 5.11 4.41
CA LEU A 48 -1.19 4.55 5.01
C LEU A 48 -0.81 5.21 6.34
N GLY A 49 -1.01 6.52 6.45
CA GLY A 49 -0.73 7.25 7.68
C GLY A 49 -1.60 6.80 8.87
N GLU A 50 -2.86 6.51 8.61
CA GLU A 50 -3.76 5.97 9.64
C GLU A 50 -3.35 4.54 10.04
N CYS A 51 -3.03 3.71 9.07
CA CYS A 51 -2.54 2.34 9.32
C CYS A 51 -1.26 2.36 10.16
N LEU A 52 -0.30 3.22 9.84
CA LEU A 52 0.93 3.38 10.60
C LEU A 52 0.68 3.78 12.06
N ARG A 53 -0.17 4.77 12.29
CA ARG A 53 -0.50 5.20 13.66
C ARG A 53 -1.17 4.07 14.45
N LYS A 54 -2.16 3.42 13.87
CA LYS A 54 -2.88 2.31 14.53
C LYS A 54 -1.97 1.14 14.87
N VAL A 55 -1.12 0.71 13.95
CA VAL A 55 -0.24 -0.44 14.21
C VAL A 55 0.86 -0.12 15.23
N THR A 56 1.42 1.09 15.19
CA THR A 56 2.45 1.50 16.15
C THR A 56 1.90 1.70 17.55
N GLU A 57 0.67 2.20 17.68
CA GLU A 57 -0.05 2.30 18.95
C GLU A 57 -0.40 0.91 19.51
N ALA A 58 -1.07 0.07 18.71
CA ALA A 58 -1.51 -1.26 19.14
C ALA A 58 -0.34 -2.20 19.49
N SER A 59 0.81 -2.02 18.87
CA SER A 59 2.01 -2.82 19.14
C SER A 59 2.93 -2.23 20.20
N GLU A 60 2.64 -1.06 20.72
CA GLU A 60 3.56 -0.31 21.59
C GLU A 60 4.98 -0.19 20.98
N PHE A 61 5.04 -0.02 19.65
CA PHE A 61 6.25 -0.17 18.84
C PHE A 61 7.46 0.57 19.39
N LYS A 62 7.29 1.83 19.78
CA LYS A 62 8.38 2.67 20.28
C LYS A 62 9.00 2.11 21.58
N ILE A 63 8.16 1.65 22.50
CA ILE A 63 8.59 1.10 23.80
C ILE A 63 9.32 -0.23 23.58
N ARG A 64 8.70 -1.13 22.83
CA ARG A 64 9.25 -2.47 22.57
C ARG A 64 10.57 -2.44 21.79
N ARG A 65 10.73 -1.47 20.89
CA ARG A 65 11.97 -1.30 20.15
C ARG A 65 13.14 -0.88 21.06
N ILE A 66 12.89 -0.04 22.05
CA ILE A 66 13.90 0.40 23.02
C ILE A 66 14.26 -0.71 24.02
N GLU A 67 13.26 -1.48 24.44
CA GLU A 67 13.41 -2.57 25.43
C GLU A 67 13.98 -3.87 24.84
N SER A 68 14.27 -3.91 23.56
CA SER A 68 14.65 -5.10 22.78
C SER A 68 16.09 -5.60 23.11
N ASN A 69 16.40 -5.81 24.40
CA ASN A 69 17.71 -6.29 24.87
C ASN A 69 17.87 -7.83 24.87
N SER A 70 16.88 -8.60 24.41
CA SER A 70 16.83 -10.06 24.59
C SER A 70 16.95 -10.87 23.30
N GLY A 71 17.63 -10.34 22.29
CA GLY A 71 17.78 -11.03 21.00
C GLY A 71 16.52 -10.98 20.11
N LYS A 72 15.52 -10.18 20.50
CA LYS A 72 14.32 -9.89 19.68
C LYS A 72 14.47 -8.53 19.04
N GLY A 73 14.18 -8.44 17.74
CA GLY A 73 14.12 -7.16 17.01
C GLY A 73 12.68 -6.81 16.63
N PHE A 74 12.38 -5.51 16.58
CA PHE A 74 11.14 -4.98 16.09
C PHE A 74 11.40 -4.08 14.88
N GLY A 75 10.84 -4.44 13.74
CA GLY A 75 10.91 -3.67 12.51
C GLY A 75 9.53 -3.19 12.09
N LEU A 76 9.50 -2.14 11.29
CA LEU A 76 8.30 -1.60 10.69
C LEU A 76 8.44 -1.68 9.17
N GLY A 77 7.44 -2.25 8.52
CA GLY A 77 7.36 -2.27 7.06
C GLY A 77 5.98 -1.86 6.62
N CYS A 78 5.90 -1.16 5.50
CA CYS A 78 4.63 -0.77 4.92
C CYS A 78 4.60 -0.96 3.41
N GLY A 79 3.41 -1.19 2.90
CA GLY A 79 3.15 -1.32 1.49
C GLY A 79 1.84 -0.63 1.13
N SER A 80 1.83 0.02 0.01
CA SER A 80 0.64 0.58 -0.59
C SER A 80 0.67 0.36 -2.09
N TYR A 81 -0.48 0.28 -2.69
CA TYR A 81 -0.61 0.25 -4.14
C TYR A 81 -1.84 1.07 -4.56
N LEU A 82 -1.86 1.47 -5.82
CA LEU A 82 -3.02 2.15 -6.38
C LEU A 82 -4.05 1.10 -6.81
N SER A 83 -5.26 1.23 -6.27
CA SER A 83 -6.40 0.37 -6.58
C SER A 83 -7.32 1.03 -7.60
N GLY A 84 -7.86 0.23 -8.50
CA GLY A 84 -8.85 0.69 -9.47
C GLY A 84 -8.85 -0.11 -10.78
N ALA A 85 -9.93 0.02 -11.54
CA ALA A 85 -10.05 -0.56 -12.88
C ALA A 85 -9.28 0.28 -13.89
N GLY A 86 -8.11 -0.18 -14.29
CA GLY A 86 -7.17 0.57 -15.11
C GLY A 86 -6.47 1.68 -14.30
N LEU A 87 -5.16 1.67 -14.31
CA LEU A 87 -4.40 2.69 -13.59
C LEU A 87 -4.73 4.10 -14.14
N PRO A 88 -5.10 5.05 -13.29
CA PRO A 88 -5.36 6.43 -13.69
C PRO A 88 -4.04 7.17 -13.96
N ILE A 89 -3.42 6.84 -15.06
CA ILE A 89 -2.23 7.53 -15.56
C ILE A 89 -2.64 8.72 -16.43
N TYR A 90 -1.79 9.71 -16.54
CA TYR A 90 -2.14 10.99 -17.19
C TYR A 90 -2.60 10.86 -18.65
N TRP A 91 -2.21 9.81 -19.37
CA TRP A 91 -2.67 9.54 -20.73
C TRP A 91 -3.95 8.69 -20.82
N ASN A 92 -4.35 8.04 -19.73
CA ASN A 92 -5.57 7.25 -19.65
C ASN A 92 -6.52 7.84 -18.63
N LYS A 93 -7.24 8.87 -19.06
CA LYS A 93 -8.21 9.59 -18.20
C LYS A 93 -9.52 8.84 -18.00
N MET A 94 -9.72 7.75 -18.73
CA MET A 94 -10.96 6.97 -18.71
C MET A 94 -10.65 5.48 -18.49
N PRO A 95 -10.22 5.08 -17.28
CA PRO A 95 -10.12 3.67 -16.96
C PRO A 95 -11.49 3.00 -17.09
N HIS A 96 -11.53 1.85 -17.76
CA HIS A 96 -12.78 1.14 -18.03
C HIS A 96 -12.59 -0.36 -17.84
N SER A 97 -13.70 -1.04 -17.58
CA SER A 97 -13.81 -2.48 -17.62
C SER A 97 -14.98 -2.90 -18.48
N GLY A 98 -14.94 -4.10 -19.01
CA GLY A 98 -15.99 -4.65 -19.84
C GLY A 98 -16.47 -6.00 -19.34
N VAL A 99 -17.75 -6.25 -19.51
CA VAL A 99 -18.37 -7.54 -19.18
C VAL A 99 -19.22 -7.99 -20.37
N GLN A 100 -19.13 -9.26 -20.72
CA GLN A 100 -20.02 -9.90 -21.69
C GLN A 100 -20.89 -10.93 -20.98
N ILE A 101 -22.20 -10.85 -21.18
CA ILE A 101 -23.18 -11.77 -20.59
C ILE A 101 -23.86 -12.56 -21.70
N LYS A 102 -23.90 -13.89 -21.54
CA LYS A 102 -24.64 -14.80 -22.42
C LYS A 102 -25.74 -15.47 -21.61
N ILE A 103 -26.95 -15.45 -22.15
CA ILE A 103 -28.11 -16.15 -21.58
C ILE A 103 -28.52 -17.23 -22.58
N ASP A 104 -28.64 -18.46 -22.12
CA ASP A 104 -29.12 -19.57 -22.95
C ASP A 104 -30.65 -19.78 -22.78
N ARG A 105 -31.21 -20.62 -23.64
CA ARG A 105 -32.65 -20.93 -23.62
C ARG A 105 -33.10 -21.74 -22.41
N GLY A 106 -32.19 -22.40 -21.71
CA GLY A 106 -32.44 -23.14 -20.47
C GLY A 106 -32.40 -22.26 -19.23
N GLY A 107 -32.17 -20.94 -19.39
CA GLY A 107 -32.06 -19.98 -18.29
C GLY A 107 -30.66 -19.89 -17.67
N GLY A 108 -29.67 -20.59 -18.24
CA GLY A 108 -28.28 -20.49 -17.82
C GLY A 108 -27.69 -19.10 -18.14
N VAL A 109 -26.97 -18.52 -17.22
CA VAL A 109 -26.27 -17.24 -17.39
C VAL A 109 -24.77 -17.45 -17.29
N THR A 110 -24.05 -17.03 -18.31
CA THR A 110 -22.57 -17.02 -18.31
C THR A 110 -22.08 -15.58 -18.36
N VAL A 111 -21.19 -15.25 -17.44
CA VAL A 111 -20.55 -13.91 -17.37
C VAL A 111 -19.08 -14.06 -17.74
N PHE A 112 -18.63 -13.34 -18.76
CA PHE A 112 -17.23 -13.23 -19.13
C PHE A 112 -16.72 -11.90 -18.59
N CYS A 113 -15.76 -11.97 -17.68
CA CYS A 113 -15.19 -10.81 -17.01
C CYS A 113 -13.67 -10.96 -16.92
N GLY A 114 -12.94 -9.90 -17.21
CA GLY A 114 -11.49 -9.86 -17.10
C GLY A 114 -10.98 -9.48 -15.71
N SER A 115 -11.89 -9.21 -14.77
CA SER A 115 -11.50 -8.89 -13.38
C SER A 115 -11.02 -10.14 -12.66
N THR A 116 -9.80 -10.11 -12.17
CA THR A 116 -9.21 -11.20 -11.39
C THR A 116 -8.71 -10.64 -10.07
N ASP A 117 -8.94 -11.39 -8.99
CA ASP A 117 -8.32 -11.12 -7.70
C ASP A 117 -7.02 -11.93 -7.60
N ILE A 118 -5.91 -11.24 -7.40
CA ILE A 118 -4.58 -11.80 -7.16
C ILE A 118 -4.04 -11.42 -5.78
N GLY A 119 -4.94 -11.11 -4.85
CA GLY A 119 -4.65 -10.65 -3.50
C GLY A 119 -4.81 -9.14 -3.29
N GLN A 120 -5.33 -8.42 -4.29
CA GLN A 120 -5.53 -6.97 -4.18
C GLN A 120 -6.90 -6.58 -3.62
N GLY A 121 -7.81 -7.50 -3.45
CA GLY A 121 -9.16 -7.26 -2.92
C GLY A 121 -10.20 -6.85 -3.94
#